data_9a38be76926a22fd310796dc273ce9b8
#
_entry.id   9a38be76926a22fd310796dc273ce9b8
#
_cell.length_a   1.000
_cell.length_b   1.000
_cell.length_c   1.000
_cell.angle_alpha   90.00
_cell.angle_beta   90.00
_cell.angle_gamma   90.00
#
_symmetry.space_group_name_H-M   'P 1'
#
loop_
_entity.id
_entity.type
_entity.pdbx_description
1 polymer ?
#
loop_
_entity_poly.entity_id
_entity_poly.type
_entity_poly.pdbx_seq_one_letter_code
_entity_poly.pdbx_strand_id
1 'polypeptide(L)'
;EICACLVGSEMCIRDRCGYYLTTAMDCKDHGGQHYCIVDGGMNHLNYLGQIMGMKRPHLRHFAARAASVQDWTLCGSLCTTNDVLVRSMPLAGLCPGDLLVFENTGAYSVTEGLGLFLSRDLPQVILWQNGTPHPVRSETPTYPINTPAV
;
A
#
# COMPACT_ATOMS: atom_id res chain seq x y z
N GLU A 1 9.65 11.11 15.76
CA GLU A 1 10.47 12.36 15.93
C GLU A 1 11.97 12.09 16.00
N ILE A 2 12.44 10.97 16.51
CA ILE A 2 13.87 10.60 16.49
C ILE A 2 14.38 10.41 15.04
N CYS A 3 13.52 10.00 14.13
CA CYS A 3 13.85 9.86 12.70
C CYS A 3 14.21 11.21 12.06
N ALA A 4 13.62 12.30 12.50
CA ALA A 4 13.90 13.64 11.97
C ALA A 4 15.30 14.17 12.34
N CYS A 5 15.93 13.61 13.38
CA CYS A 5 17.26 14.05 13.82
C CYS A 5 18.42 13.25 13.22
N LEU A 6 18.15 12.03 12.75
CA LEU A 6 19.20 11.14 12.21
C LEU A 6 19.26 11.10 10.68
N VAL A 7 18.18 11.52 10.04
CA VAL A 7 18.03 11.49 8.60
C VAL A 7 17.65 12.91 8.18
N GLY A 8 18.49 13.61 7.49
CA GLY A 8 18.28 15.01 7.13
C GLY A 8 16.88 15.28 6.59
N SER A 9 16.39 16.49 6.79
CA SER A 9 15.05 16.95 6.40
C SER A 9 14.65 16.59 4.96
N GLU A 10 15.60 16.48 4.06
CA GLU A 10 15.37 16.09 2.66
C GLU A 10 14.92 14.64 2.47
N MET A 11 15.40 13.70 3.29
CA MET A 11 14.92 12.32 3.24
C MET A 11 13.47 12.22 3.71
N CYS A 12 13.11 12.96 4.75
CA CYS A 12 11.72 12.98 5.25
C CYS A 12 10.75 13.58 4.21
N ILE A 13 11.17 14.58 3.43
CA ILE A 13 10.35 15.18 2.37
C ILE A 13 10.15 14.17 1.24
N ARG A 14 11.21 13.55 0.76
CA ARG A 14 11.15 12.55 -0.32
C ARG A 14 10.36 11.30 0.08
N ASP A 15 10.46 10.88 1.33
CA ASP A 15 9.74 9.73 1.87
C ASP A 15 8.23 9.93 1.96
N ARG A 16 7.78 11.18 2.09
CA ARG A 16 6.38 11.50 2.40
C ARG A 16 5.64 12.24 1.30
N CYS A 17 6.23 12.38 0.14
CA CYS A 17 5.65 13.18 -0.96
C CYS A 17 4.64 12.42 -1.82
N GLY A 18 4.45 11.13 -1.60
CA GLY A 18 3.64 10.29 -2.47
C GLY A 18 2.36 9.76 -1.82
N TYR A 19 1.54 9.18 -2.68
CA TYR A 19 0.30 8.49 -2.36
C TYR A 19 0.32 7.12 -3.04
N TYR A 20 -0.08 6.08 -2.32
CA TYR A 20 -0.30 4.78 -2.91
C TYR A 20 -1.80 4.47 -2.92
N LEU A 21 -2.32 4.19 -4.09
CA LEU A 21 -3.72 3.89 -4.32
C LEU A 21 -3.89 2.39 -4.52
N THR A 22 -4.85 1.80 -3.82
CA THR A 22 -5.16 0.37 -3.92
C THR A 22 -6.66 0.15 -3.71
N THR A 23 -7.19 -0.93 -4.26
CA THR A 23 -8.61 -1.27 -4.22
C THR A 23 -8.85 -2.42 -3.26
N ALA A 24 -9.89 -2.33 -2.44
CA ALA A 24 -10.38 -3.46 -1.66
C ALA A 24 -10.96 -4.53 -2.61
N MET A 25 -10.38 -5.74 -2.59
CA MET A 25 -10.77 -6.83 -3.49
C MET A 25 -11.72 -7.81 -2.83
N ASP A 26 -11.50 -8.11 -1.56
CA ASP A 26 -12.31 -9.06 -0.81
C ASP A 26 -12.33 -8.67 0.67
N CYS A 27 -13.47 -8.85 1.32
CA CYS A 27 -13.67 -8.58 2.73
C CYS A 27 -14.21 -9.80 3.42
N LYS A 28 -13.62 -10.18 4.55
CA LYS A 28 -13.97 -11.40 5.31
C LYS A 28 -14.02 -11.14 6.80
N ASP A 29 -14.96 -11.78 7.45
CA ASP A 29 -15.04 -11.84 8.91
C ASP A 29 -14.62 -13.23 9.39
N HIS A 30 -13.66 -13.26 10.30
CA HIS A 30 -13.21 -14.51 10.91
C HIS A 30 -12.86 -14.30 12.39
N GLY A 31 -13.50 -15.09 13.26
CA GLY A 31 -13.22 -15.04 14.71
C GLY A 31 -13.47 -13.67 15.35
N GLY A 32 -14.42 -12.90 14.83
CA GLY A 32 -14.75 -11.55 15.31
C GLY A 32 -13.76 -10.47 14.84
N GLN A 33 -12.88 -10.80 13.90
CA GLN A 33 -11.96 -9.87 13.25
C GLN A 33 -12.34 -9.65 11.79
N HIS A 34 -12.19 -8.41 11.32
CA HIS A 34 -12.47 -8.03 9.95
C HIS A 34 -11.18 -7.95 9.15
N TYR A 35 -11.16 -8.62 8.01
CA TYR A 35 -10.01 -8.67 7.09
C TYR A 35 -10.43 -8.11 5.73
N CYS A 36 -9.56 -7.34 5.11
CA CYS A 36 -9.70 -6.90 3.74
C CYS A 36 -8.42 -7.23 2.96
N ILE A 37 -8.58 -7.86 1.81
CA ILE A 37 -7.50 -8.09 0.85
C ILE A 37 -7.56 -6.98 -0.20
N VAL A 38 -6.41 -6.34 -0.46
CA VAL A 38 -6.30 -5.32 -1.50
C VAL A 38 -5.57 -5.87 -2.74
N ASP A 39 -5.71 -5.20 -3.89
CA ASP A 39 -5.10 -5.59 -5.17
C ASP A 39 -3.56 -5.50 -5.19
N GLY A 40 -2.98 -4.68 -4.31
CA GLY A 40 -1.53 -4.61 -4.11
C GLY A 40 -1.05 -5.36 -2.88
N GLY A 41 0.03 -4.88 -2.28
CA GLY A 41 0.60 -5.45 -1.08
C GLY A 41 2.01 -4.93 -0.81
N MET A 42 2.76 -5.67 0.01
CA MET A 42 4.14 -5.33 0.36
C MET A 42 5.11 -5.40 -0.83
N ASN A 43 4.69 -5.93 -1.96
CA ASN A 43 5.43 -5.86 -3.23
C ASN A 43 5.37 -4.49 -3.89
N HIS A 44 4.33 -3.69 -3.61
CA HIS A 44 4.13 -2.36 -4.15
C HIS A 44 4.50 -1.27 -3.16
N LEU A 45 4.23 -1.51 -1.87
CA LEU A 45 4.34 -0.52 -0.82
C LEU A 45 5.10 -1.05 0.37
N ASN A 46 6.19 -0.40 0.71
CA ASN A 46 6.80 -0.47 2.01
C ASN A 46 6.86 0.94 2.60
N TYR A 47 6.37 1.15 3.81
CA TYR A 47 6.43 2.45 4.46
C TYR A 47 7.22 2.36 5.77
N LEU A 48 7.84 3.47 6.14
CA LEU A 48 8.73 3.54 7.30
C LEU A 48 8.04 3.01 8.59
N GLY A 49 8.64 1.98 9.19
CA GLY A 49 8.12 1.33 10.39
C GLY A 49 6.99 0.35 10.16
N GLN A 50 6.71 0.00 8.91
CA GLN A 50 5.88 -1.15 8.60
C GLN A 50 6.62 -2.43 9.00
N ILE A 51 6.11 -3.10 10.01
CA ILE A 51 6.57 -4.45 10.38
C ILE A 51 5.30 -5.27 10.59
N MET A 52 4.96 -6.12 9.62
CA MET A 52 3.76 -6.97 9.68
C MET A 52 2.48 -6.20 10.08
N GLY A 53 2.33 -4.99 9.59
CA GLY A 53 1.18 -4.14 9.84
C GLY A 53 1.04 -3.57 11.27
N MET A 54 2.10 -3.58 12.08
CA MET A 54 2.03 -3.08 13.45
C MET A 54 1.95 -1.57 13.56
N LYS A 55 2.38 -0.83 12.53
CA LYS A 55 2.27 0.62 12.49
C LYS A 55 1.06 1.02 11.68
N ARG A 56 0.26 1.96 12.18
CA ARG A 56 -0.86 2.53 11.43
C ARG A 56 -0.36 3.62 10.48
N PRO A 57 -0.55 3.46 9.16
CA PRO A 57 -0.25 4.50 8.19
C PRO A 57 -1.31 5.59 8.21
N HIS A 58 -1.01 6.72 7.60
CA HIS A 58 -2.04 7.68 7.21
C HIS A 58 -2.80 7.09 6.02
N LEU A 59 -4.08 6.81 6.21
CA LEU A 59 -4.93 6.17 5.21
C LEU A 59 -6.22 6.97 5.03
N ARG A 60 -6.60 7.20 3.77
CA ARG A 60 -7.95 7.66 3.40
C ARG A 60 -8.73 6.53 2.78
N HIS A 61 -9.97 6.41 3.19
CA HIS A 61 -10.93 5.47 2.64
C HIS A 61 -12.01 6.25 1.89
N PHE A 62 -12.17 5.94 0.62
CA PHE A 62 -13.21 6.51 -0.23
C PHE A 62 -14.34 5.51 -0.39
N ALA A 63 -15.39 5.71 0.39
CA ALA A 63 -16.59 4.90 0.37
C ALA A 63 -17.82 5.76 0.08
N ALA A 64 -18.77 5.21 -0.67
CA ALA A 64 -20.01 5.89 -1.03
C ALA A 64 -21.13 5.73 0.03
N ARG A 65 -20.84 5.16 1.19
CA ARG A 65 -21.86 4.76 2.20
C ARG A 65 -21.50 5.20 3.61
N ALA A 66 -22.54 5.50 4.37
CA ALA A 66 -22.41 5.69 5.83
C ALA A 66 -22.57 4.33 6.52
N ALA A 67 -21.66 4.02 7.44
CA ALA A 67 -21.70 2.79 8.23
C ALA A 67 -20.96 2.97 9.56
N SER A 68 -21.12 2.01 10.46
CA SER A 68 -20.36 1.96 11.70
C SER A 68 -18.87 1.75 11.43
N VAL A 69 -18.04 2.34 12.27
CA VAL A 69 -16.59 2.14 12.25
C VAL A 69 -16.28 0.77 12.85
N GLN A 70 -15.45 0.01 12.16
CA GLN A 70 -14.93 -1.28 12.58
C GLN A 70 -13.42 -1.29 12.41
N ASP A 71 -12.71 -2.12 13.18
CA ASP A 71 -11.28 -2.30 13.06
C ASP A 71 -10.96 -3.36 12.01
N TRP A 72 -10.25 -2.96 10.96
CA TRP A 72 -9.89 -3.80 9.83
C TRP A 72 -8.41 -4.16 9.82
N THR A 73 -8.10 -5.39 9.50
CA THR A 73 -6.75 -5.81 9.09
C THR A 73 -6.68 -5.77 7.56
N LEU A 74 -5.83 -4.90 7.02
CA LEU A 74 -5.61 -4.80 5.57
C LEU A 74 -4.45 -5.69 5.17
N CYS A 75 -4.72 -6.65 4.30
CA CYS A 75 -3.76 -7.61 3.77
C CYS A 75 -3.53 -7.34 2.29
N GLY A 76 -2.30 -7.56 1.84
CA GLY A 76 -2.01 -7.53 0.41
C GLY A 76 -2.44 -8.82 -0.30
N SER A 77 -2.17 -8.85 -1.61
CA SER A 77 -2.56 -9.94 -2.51
C SER A 77 -1.50 -11.05 -2.65
N LEU A 78 -0.40 -10.97 -1.92
CA LEU A 78 0.66 -11.98 -1.99
C LEU A 78 0.31 -13.23 -1.19
N CYS A 79 0.74 -14.38 -1.69
CA CYS A 79 0.56 -15.68 -1.02
C CYS A 79 1.60 -15.83 0.14
N THR A 80 1.52 -14.95 1.12
CA THR A 80 2.35 -15.00 2.33
C THR A 80 1.62 -14.37 3.51
N THR A 81 1.77 -14.96 4.68
CA THR A 81 1.19 -14.45 5.94
C THR A 81 1.84 -13.13 6.39
N ASN A 82 2.96 -12.73 5.79
CA ASN A 82 3.65 -11.49 6.10
C ASN A 82 3.08 -10.28 5.36
N ASP A 83 2.24 -10.49 4.33
CA ASP A 83 1.65 -9.42 3.53
C ASP A 83 0.48 -8.76 4.27
N VAL A 84 0.81 -8.15 5.40
CA VAL A 84 -0.11 -7.38 6.22
C VAL A 84 0.33 -5.92 6.19
N LEU A 85 -0.45 -5.09 5.50
CA LEU A 85 -0.16 -3.67 5.38
C LEU A 85 -0.44 -2.93 6.69
N VAL A 86 -1.55 -3.23 7.34
CA VAL A 86 -1.91 -2.63 8.63
C VAL A 86 -2.84 -3.54 9.42
N ARG A 87 -2.68 -3.55 10.75
CA ARG A 87 -3.59 -4.21 11.69
C ARG A 87 -4.46 -3.17 12.38
N SER A 88 -5.73 -3.52 12.64
CA SER A 88 -6.64 -2.69 13.44
C SER A 88 -6.76 -1.24 12.93
N MET A 89 -7.05 -1.07 11.63
CA MET A 89 -7.36 0.22 11.02
C MET A 89 -8.85 0.52 11.19
N PRO A 90 -9.25 1.60 11.90
CA PRO A 90 -10.65 1.96 12.04
C PRO A 90 -11.18 2.54 10.73
N LEU A 91 -12.08 1.80 10.07
CA LEU A 91 -12.73 2.22 8.81
C LEU A 91 -14.24 1.98 8.90
N ALA A 92 -15.00 2.87 8.28
CA ALA A 92 -16.45 2.79 8.23
C ALA A 92 -16.90 2.09 6.94
N GLY A 93 -17.57 0.95 7.07
CA GLY A 93 -18.26 0.29 5.95
C GLY A 93 -17.37 -0.12 4.78
N LEU A 94 -16.17 -0.59 5.05
CA LEU A 94 -15.26 -1.08 4.01
C LEU A 94 -15.88 -2.27 3.27
N CYS A 95 -15.86 -2.22 1.95
CA CYS A 95 -16.39 -3.25 1.06
C CYS A 95 -15.50 -3.43 -0.17
N PRO A 96 -15.62 -4.59 -0.86
CA PRO A 96 -14.97 -4.76 -2.16
C PRO A 96 -15.34 -3.66 -3.15
N GLY A 97 -14.34 -3.16 -3.88
CA GLY A 97 -14.44 -2.03 -4.81
C GLY A 97 -14.13 -0.66 -4.20
N ASP A 98 -13.98 -0.54 -2.89
CA ASP A 98 -13.61 0.72 -2.25
C ASP A 98 -12.14 1.07 -2.55
N LEU A 99 -11.88 2.37 -2.74
CA LEU A 99 -10.54 2.89 -2.92
C LEU A 99 -9.91 3.25 -1.56
N LEU A 100 -8.72 2.72 -1.34
CA LEU A 100 -7.87 3.03 -0.20
C LEU A 100 -6.64 3.81 -0.69
N VAL A 101 -6.32 4.91 -0.01
CA VAL A 101 -5.18 5.76 -0.34
C VAL A 101 -4.25 5.87 0.87
N PHE A 102 -3.10 5.24 0.75
CA PHE A 102 -2.02 5.39 1.72
C PHE A 102 -1.28 6.68 1.44
N GLU A 103 -1.23 7.55 2.43
CA GLU A 103 -0.52 8.83 2.36
C GLU A 103 0.92 8.69 2.87
N ASN A 104 1.74 9.70 2.58
CA ASN A 104 3.14 9.73 2.99
C ASN A 104 3.96 8.55 2.45
N THR A 105 3.69 8.12 1.23
CA THR A 105 4.39 7.07 0.51
C THR A 105 5.29 7.69 -0.56
N GLY A 106 6.55 7.90 -0.22
CA GLY A 106 7.51 8.53 -1.11
C GLY A 106 8.42 7.55 -1.84
N ALA A 107 9.60 8.02 -2.24
CA ALA A 107 10.55 7.29 -3.09
C ALA A 107 10.94 5.91 -2.52
N TYR A 108 11.20 5.83 -1.22
CA TYR A 108 11.62 4.58 -0.59
C TYR A 108 10.47 3.59 -0.46
N SER A 109 9.25 4.06 -0.27
CA SER A 109 8.07 3.20 -0.17
C SER A 109 7.85 2.34 -1.42
N VAL A 110 8.29 2.82 -2.58
CA VAL A 110 8.18 2.12 -3.87
C VAL A 110 9.35 1.18 -4.11
N THR A 111 10.55 1.51 -3.62
CA THR A 111 11.79 0.80 -3.95
C THR A 111 12.20 -0.25 -2.92
N GLU A 112 11.72 -0.15 -1.69
CA GLU A 112 12.00 -1.10 -0.61
C GLU A 112 11.02 -2.29 -0.56
N GLY A 113 10.00 -2.28 -1.42
CA GLY A 113 9.05 -3.38 -1.53
C GLY A 113 9.66 -4.65 -2.13
N LEU A 114 9.00 -5.79 -1.91
CA LEU A 114 9.39 -7.08 -2.48
C LEU A 114 8.96 -7.20 -3.95
N GLY A 115 9.35 -6.25 -4.79
CA GLY A 115 8.82 -6.04 -6.15
C GLY A 115 8.92 -7.25 -7.08
N LEU A 116 9.85 -8.19 -6.85
CA LEU A 116 10.00 -9.39 -7.69
C LEU A 116 9.33 -10.64 -7.11
N PHE A 117 8.75 -10.56 -5.92
CA PHE A 117 8.16 -11.72 -5.27
C PHE A 117 6.91 -12.21 -6.01
N LEU A 118 6.88 -13.51 -6.31
CA LEU A 118 5.81 -14.18 -7.05
C LEU A 118 5.55 -13.62 -8.46
N SER A 119 6.52 -12.93 -9.04
CA SER A 119 6.40 -12.31 -10.38
C SER A 119 5.18 -11.39 -10.53
N ARG A 120 4.77 -10.74 -9.45
CA ARG A 120 3.70 -9.75 -9.47
C ARG A 120 4.17 -8.49 -10.20
N ASP A 121 3.28 -7.88 -10.97
CA ASP A 121 3.59 -6.69 -11.72
C ASP A 121 3.91 -5.50 -10.80
N LEU A 122 4.84 -4.66 -11.23
CA LEU A 122 5.11 -3.40 -10.54
C LEU A 122 3.98 -2.41 -10.84
N PRO A 123 3.58 -1.58 -9.87
CA PRO A 123 2.47 -0.65 -10.05
C PRO A 123 2.82 0.47 -11.03
N GLN A 124 1.80 1.06 -11.62
CA GLN A 124 1.94 2.30 -12.37
C GLN A 124 2.44 3.42 -11.45
N VAL A 125 3.31 4.29 -11.98
CA VAL A 125 3.75 5.50 -11.28
C VAL A 125 3.27 6.73 -12.05
N ILE A 126 2.58 7.62 -11.34
CA ILE A 126 2.02 8.86 -11.88
C ILE A 126 2.64 10.03 -11.16
N LEU A 127 3.26 10.94 -11.92
CA LEU A 127 3.71 12.23 -11.42
C LEU A 127 2.54 13.22 -11.49
N TRP A 128 2.18 13.81 -10.35
CA TRP A 128 1.20 14.90 -10.31
C TRP A 128 1.94 16.24 -10.40
N GLN A 129 1.78 16.95 -11.50
CA GLN A 129 2.44 18.23 -11.74
C GLN A 129 1.47 19.25 -12.30
N ASN A 130 1.43 20.45 -11.71
CA ASN A 130 0.59 21.56 -12.16
C ASN A 130 -0.89 21.19 -12.33
N GLY A 131 -1.44 20.37 -11.43
CA GLY A 131 -2.83 19.93 -11.49
C GLY A 131 -3.12 18.84 -12.51
N THR A 132 -2.10 18.28 -13.16
CA THR A 132 -2.25 17.26 -14.22
C THR A 132 -1.47 15.98 -13.86
N PRO A 133 -2.08 14.79 -14.06
CA PRO A 133 -1.39 13.52 -13.90
C PRO A 133 -0.55 13.20 -15.15
N HIS A 134 0.70 12.82 -14.92
CA HIS A 134 1.64 12.38 -15.95
C HIS A 134 2.11 10.95 -15.63
N PRO A 135 1.68 9.92 -16.37
CA PRO A 135 2.22 8.58 -16.22
C PRO A 135 3.71 8.55 -16.56
N VAL A 136 4.56 8.24 -15.57
CA VAL A 136 6.01 8.19 -15.74
C VAL A 136 6.55 6.76 -15.77
N ARG A 137 5.76 5.80 -15.31
CA ARG A 137 5.99 4.36 -15.47
C ARG A 137 4.64 3.67 -15.60
N SER A 138 4.48 2.86 -16.63
CA SER A 138 3.34 1.95 -16.76
C SER A 138 3.47 0.78 -15.79
N GLU A 139 2.37 0.09 -15.55
CA GLU A 139 2.41 -1.23 -14.92
C GLU A 139 3.42 -2.11 -15.66
N THR A 140 4.31 -2.75 -14.93
CA THR A 140 5.47 -3.43 -15.51
C THR A 140 5.52 -4.87 -15.05
N PRO A 141 5.39 -5.86 -15.96
CA PRO A 141 5.50 -7.25 -15.61
C PRO A 141 6.91 -7.61 -15.14
N THR A 142 6.99 -8.37 -14.05
CA THR A 142 8.28 -8.81 -13.48
C THR A 142 8.64 -10.24 -13.84
N TYR A 143 7.70 -11.03 -14.39
CA TYR A 143 7.96 -12.41 -14.78
C TYR A 143 9.16 -12.57 -15.75
N PRO A 144 9.45 -11.64 -16.68
CA PRO A 144 10.60 -11.81 -17.56
C PRO A 144 11.95 -11.74 -16.83
N ILE A 145 11.97 -11.06 -15.67
CA ILE A 145 13.19 -10.97 -14.82
C ILE A 145 13.40 -12.28 -14.06
N ASN A 146 12.31 -12.95 -13.68
CA ASN A 146 12.33 -14.17 -12.89
C ASN A 146 12.38 -15.44 -13.76
N THR A 147 12.26 -15.30 -15.09
CA THR A 147 12.32 -16.43 -16.03
C THR A 147 13.74 -16.56 -16.56
N PRO A 148 14.36 -17.76 -16.54
CA PRO A 148 15.66 -17.97 -17.14
C PRO A 148 15.62 -17.64 -18.64
N ALA A 149 16.68 -17.00 -19.14
CA ALA A 149 16.89 -16.87 -20.57
C ALA A 149 17.16 -18.29 -21.14
N VAL A 150 16.34 -18.73 -22.09
CA VAL A 150 16.50 -20.01 -22.80
C VAL A 150 17.35 -19.77 -24.04
#